data_aaf3477af0d22dbf0871e7711d31d7d8
#
_entry.id   aaf3477af0d22dbf0871e7711d31d7d8
#
_cell.length_a   1.000
_cell.length_b   1.000
_cell.length_c   1.000
_cell.angle_alpha   90.00
_cell.angle_beta   90.00
_cell.angle_gamma   90.00
#
_symmetry.space_group_name_H-M   'P 1'
#
loop_
_entity.id
_entity.type
_entity.pdbx_description
1 polymer ?
#
loop_
_entity_poly.entity_id
_entity_poly.type
_entity_poly.pdbx_seq_one_letter_code
_entity_poly.pdbx_strand_id
1 'polypeptide(L)'
;MKGAILLAAGSGTRYHARKQDLIFHDKPLWRYAYETAFSVVGEGNIVAVGKDIPGGETRTESVKIGLAALSEKVDRVIIVEAARPMVTREQIEELLKDPHPSSTFVRPLVNTPIYRDGTYVNRNEMYDLLTPQAFDRKMLQEAYQSGRFDNMTDETRVMFEYYDIRPHFIETESNLFKVTYPGDLDILESIYRTLEEKQ
;
A
#
# COMPACT_ATOMS: atom_id res chain seq x y z
N MET A 1 2.62 -19.65 1.73
CA MET A 1 2.80 -18.86 2.96
C MET A 1 2.57 -17.38 2.67
N LYS A 2 1.94 -16.62 3.57
CA LYS A 2 1.62 -15.20 3.36
C LYS A 2 2.69 -14.30 3.94
N GLY A 3 3.03 -13.21 3.25
CA GLY A 3 4.00 -12.23 3.74
C GLY A 3 3.58 -10.79 3.47
N ALA A 4 4.22 -9.84 4.13
CA ALA A 4 3.93 -8.42 4.01
C ALA A 4 5.20 -7.59 3.77
N ILE A 5 5.09 -6.58 2.94
CA ILE A 5 6.09 -5.54 2.76
C ILE A 5 5.46 -4.23 3.20
N LEU A 6 5.98 -3.62 4.27
CA LEU A 6 5.61 -2.26 4.65
C LEU A 6 6.57 -1.27 3.98
N LEU A 7 6.03 -0.37 3.20
CA LEU A 7 6.80 0.72 2.58
C LEU A 7 6.85 1.93 3.50
N ALA A 8 8.01 2.16 4.12
CA ALA A 8 8.26 3.26 5.05
C ALA A 8 9.53 4.09 4.71
N ALA A 9 10.05 3.96 3.48
CA ALA A 9 11.27 4.65 3.03
C ALA A 9 11.02 6.03 2.40
N GLY A 10 9.77 6.43 2.18
CA GLY A 10 9.44 7.69 1.48
C GLY A 10 10.06 8.93 2.10
N SER A 11 10.59 9.83 1.27
CA SER A 11 11.22 11.10 1.70
C SER A 11 10.24 12.13 2.28
N GLY A 12 8.93 11.96 2.01
CA GLY A 12 7.90 12.87 2.52
C GLY A 12 7.91 14.26 1.88
N THR A 13 8.29 14.38 0.61
CA THR A 13 8.42 15.69 -0.12
C THR A 13 7.17 16.55 -0.03
N ARG A 14 5.97 16.00 -0.19
CA ARG A 14 4.69 16.72 -0.07
C ARG A 14 4.32 17.09 1.38
N TYR A 15 4.87 16.38 2.33
CA TYR A 15 4.68 16.62 3.76
C TYR A 15 5.75 17.53 4.34
N HIS A 16 6.84 17.77 3.59
CA HIS A 16 8.05 18.49 4.00
C HIS A 16 8.80 17.85 5.19
N ALA A 17 8.50 16.58 5.52
CA ALA A 17 9.15 15.79 6.56
C ALA A 17 8.90 14.29 6.34
N ARG A 18 9.68 13.47 7.05
CA ARG A 18 9.46 12.01 7.07
C ARG A 18 8.22 11.67 7.92
N LYS A 19 7.04 11.88 7.34
CA LYS A 19 5.74 11.72 8.01
C LYS A 19 5.54 10.37 8.69
N GLN A 20 6.13 9.30 8.15
CA GLN A 20 6.05 7.97 8.74
C GLN A 20 6.68 7.89 10.15
N ASP A 21 7.60 8.81 10.47
CA ASP A 21 8.29 8.88 11.75
C ASP A 21 7.61 9.80 12.76
N LEU A 22 6.58 10.54 12.34
CA LEU A 22 5.81 11.39 13.24
C LEU A 22 5.15 10.54 14.32
N ILE A 23 5.25 11.00 15.56
CA ILE A 23 4.54 10.41 16.67
C ILE A 23 3.07 10.79 16.56
N PHE A 24 2.23 9.79 16.46
CA PHE A 24 0.78 9.91 16.48
C PHE A 24 0.29 9.13 17.71
N HIS A 25 -0.31 9.83 18.67
CA HIS A 25 -0.55 9.34 20.04
C HIS A 25 0.75 8.84 20.70
N ASP A 26 0.91 7.55 20.88
CA ASP A 26 2.01 6.93 21.66
C ASP A 26 3.12 6.33 20.80
N LYS A 27 2.97 6.27 19.48
CA LYS A 27 3.91 5.58 18.59
C LYS A 27 4.08 6.24 17.21
N PRO A 28 5.19 5.95 16.51
CA PRO A 28 5.39 6.45 15.15
C PRO A 28 4.31 5.95 14.20
N LEU A 29 3.90 6.79 13.27
CA LEU A 29 2.80 6.52 12.33
C LEU A 29 2.94 5.20 11.57
N TRP A 30 4.18 4.84 11.18
CA TRP A 30 4.42 3.58 10.47
C TRP A 30 4.08 2.33 11.29
N ARG A 31 4.15 2.42 12.62
CA ARG A 31 3.90 1.30 13.51
C ARG A 31 2.46 0.80 13.46
N TYR A 32 1.49 1.67 13.23
CA TYR A 32 0.08 1.28 13.13
C TYR A 32 -0.13 0.26 12.01
N ALA A 33 0.27 0.59 10.79
CA ALA A 33 0.15 -0.32 9.66
C ALA A 33 1.05 -1.56 9.79
N TYR A 34 2.24 -1.42 10.42
CA TYR A 34 3.13 -2.54 10.69
C TYR A 34 2.51 -3.56 11.63
N GLU A 35 2.02 -3.12 12.79
CA GLU A 35 1.43 -4.00 13.80
C GLU A 35 0.18 -4.71 13.28
N THR A 36 -0.64 -4.01 12.51
CA THR A 36 -1.79 -4.61 11.84
C THR A 36 -1.34 -5.71 10.86
N ALA A 37 -0.37 -5.45 10.00
CA ALA A 37 0.13 -6.45 9.06
C ALA A 37 0.83 -7.61 9.78
N PHE A 38 1.65 -7.32 10.79
CA PHE A 38 2.31 -8.32 11.63
C PHE A 38 1.31 -9.27 12.29
N SER A 39 0.18 -8.75 12.79
CA SER A 39 -0.86 -9.56 13.41
C SER A 39 -1.49 -10.59 12.47
N VAL A 40 -1.38 -10.38 11.15
CA VAL A 40 -1.93 -11.29 10.12
C VAL A 40 -0.88 -12.27 9.62
N VAL A 41 0.32 -11.79 9.28
CA VAL A 41 1.33 -12.65 8.64
C VAL A 41 2.28 -13.33 9.63
N GLY A 42 2.41 -12.77 10.83
CA GLY A 42 3.26 -13.30 11.90
C GLY A 42 4.75 -12.96 11.75
N GLU A 43 5.51 -13.38 12.74
CA GLU A 43 6.95 -13.15 12.84
C GLU A 43 7.70 -13.81 11.66
N GLY A 44 8.73 -13.12 11.15
CA GLY A 44 9.57 -13.57 10.04
C GLY A 44 8.91 -13.47 8.66
N ASN A 45 7.65 -13.04 8.56
CA ASN A 45 6.92 -12.91 7.31
C ASN A 45 6.59 -11.46 6.94
N ILE A 46 7.13 -10.48 7.65
CA ILE A 46 6.99 -9.06 7.37
C ILE A 46 8.35 -8.39 7.29
N VAL A 47 8.49 -7.47 6.34
CA VAL A 47 9.68 -6.62 6.17
C VAL A 47 9.24 -5.17 6.08
N ALA A 48 9.74 -4.31 6.96
CA ALA A 48 9.52 -2.87 6.91
C ALA A 48 10.69 -2.17 6.20
N VAL A 49 10.50 -1.88 4.92
CA VAL A 49 11.51 -1.21 4.09
C VAL A 49 11.58 0.27 4.45
N GLY A 50 12.77 0.73 4.83
CA GLY A 50 13.02 2.04 5.41
C GLY A 50 13.04 2.04 6.95
N LYS A 51 12.88 0.85 7.57
CA LYS A 51 12.95 0.62 9.03
C LYS A 51 13.82 -0.58 9.37
N ASP A 52 13.37 -1.79 9.06
CA ASP A 52 14.16 -3.01 9.31
C ASP A 52 15.35 -3.10 8.36
N ILE A 53 15.16 -2.66 7.13
CA ILE A 53 16.17 -2.62 6.07
C ILE A 53 16.12 -1.27 5.34
N PRO A 54 17.23 -0.81 4.74
CA PRO A 54 17.24 0.41 3.94
C PRO A 54 16.23 0.36 2.78
N GLY A 55 15.66 1.52 2.43
CA GLY A 55 14.87 1.66 1.21
C GLY A 55 15.72 1.96 0.00
N GLY A 56 15.15 1.80 -1.18
CA GLY A 56 15.73 2.24 -2.45
C GLY A 56 15.51 3.74 -2.72
N GLU A 57 16.09 4.25 -3.78
CA GLU A 57 15.89 5.63 -4.23
C GLU A 57 14.46 5.87 -4.75
N THR A 58 13.83 4.82 -5.27
CA THR A 58 12.46 4.85 -5.77
C THR A 58 11.53 3.94 -4.95
N ARG A 59 10.21 4.14 -5.11
CA ARG A 59 9.21 3.24 -4.54
C ARG A 59 9.38 1.82 -5.10
N THR A 60 9.62 1.71 -6.40
CA THR A 60 9.87 0.44 -7.09
C THR A 60 11.05 -0.32 -6.51
N GLU A 61 12.19 0.36 -6.31
CA GLU A 61 13.37 -0.26 -5.68
C GLU A 61 13.07 -0.72 -4.25
N SER A 62 12.33 0.07 -3.49
CA SER A 62 11.92 -0.32 -2.15
C SER A 62 11.06 -1.59 -2.16
N VAL A 63 10.17 -1.77 -3.15
CA VAL A 63 9.41 -3.01 -3.32
C VAL A 63 10.32 -4.18 -3.71
N LYS A 64 11.24 -3.99 -4.67
CA LYS A 64 12.22 -5.02 -5.06
C LYS A 64 13.06 -5.49 -3.87
N ILE A 65 13.54 -4.56 -3.04
CA ILE A 65 14.29 -4.84 -1.81
C ILE A 65 13.43 -5.65 -0.83
N GLY A 66 12.18 -5.25 -0.61
CA GLY A 66 11.26 -5.96 0.27
C GLY A 66 10.95 -7.39 -0.22
N LEU A 67 10.73 -7.57 -1.53
CA LEU A 67 10.51 -8.90 -2.13
C LEU A 67 11.74 -9.82 -1.97
N ALA A 68 12.94 -9.28 -2.10
CA ALA A 68 14.18 -10.04 -1.94
C ALA A 68 14.45 -10.44 -0.48
N ALA A 69 14.01 -9.61 0.48
CA ALA A 69 14.21 -9.84 1.90
C ALA A 69 13.20 -10.83 2.52
N LEU A 70 12.04 -11.03 1.88
CA LEU A 70 11.06 -12.02 2.34
C LEU A 70 11.55 -13.45 2.09
N SER A 71 11.19 -14.37 2.99
CA SER A 71 11.46 -15.80 2.84
C SER A 71 10.92 -16.33 1.51
N GLU A 72 11.69 -17.21 0.85
CA GLU A 72 11.26 -17.88 -0.39
C GLU A 72 10.00 -18.74 -0.23
N LYS A 73 9.64 -19.08 1.00
CA LYS A 73 8.39 -19.80 1.32
C LYS A 73 7.14 -18.94 1.19
N VAL A 74 7.30 -17.62 1.10
CA VAL A 74 6.17 -16.71 0.86
C VAL A 74 5.76 -16.80 -0.60
N ASP A 75 4.51 -17.17 -0.86
CA ASP A 75 3.90 -17.30 -2.18
C ASP A 75 2.92 -16.15 -2.49
N ARG A 76 2.30 -15.59 -1.45
CA ARG A 76 1.40 -14.45 -1.53
C ARG A 76 1.94 -13.29 -0.71
N VAL A 77 2.13 -12.13 -1.32
CA VAL A 77 2.65 -10.93 -0.66
C VAL A 77 1.64 -9.81 -0.67
N ILE A 78 1.52 -9.08 0.44
CA ILE A 78 0.77 -7.84 0.51
C ILE A 78 1.72 -6.65 0.67
N ILE A 79 1.47 -5.60 -0.09
CA ILE A 79 2.20 -4.33 -0.01
C ILE A 79 1.34 -3.34 0.76
N VAL A 80 1.88 -2.85 1.87
CA VAL A 80 1.23 -1.92 2.79
C VAL A 80 2.05 -0.63 2.84
N GLU A 81 1.38 0.50 2.87
CA GLU A 81 2.06 1.81 3.02
C GLU A 81 1.98 2.33 4.45
N ALA A 82 3.11 2.72 5.01
CA ALA A 82 3.20 3.37 6.33
C ALA A 82 2.34 4.64 6.46
N ALA A 83 2.00 5.26 5.33
CA ALA A 83 1.14 6.43 5.27
C ALA A 83 -0.36 6.13 5.39
N ARG A 84 -0.76 4.85 5.52
CA ARG A 84 -2.15 4.41 5.76
C ARG A 84 -2.28 3.72 7.10
N PRO A 85 -2.18 4.47 8.20
CA PRO A 85 -2.11 3.88 9.55
C PRO A 85 -3.41 3.17 9.98
N MET A 86 -4.55 3.50 9.37
CA MET A 86 -5.88 2.95 9.72
C MET A 86 -6.26 1.72 8.88
N VAL A 87 -5.31 1.09 8.19
CA VAL A 87 -5.56 -0.21 7.55
C VAL A 87 -5.96 -1.24 8.61
N THR A 88 -7.00 -2.03 8.35
CA THR A 88 -7.48 -3.01 9.31
C THR A 88 -6.97 -4.41 9.04
N ARG A 89 -7.06 -5.27 10.04
CA ARG A 89 -6.72 -6.68 9.95
C ARG A 89 -7.55 -7.39 8.89
N GLU A 90 -8.86 -7.12 8.88
CA GLU A 90 -9.82 -7.72 7.96
C GLU A 90 -9.47 -7.39 6.51
N GLN A 91 -9.10 -6.13 6.23
CA GLN A 91 -8.68 -5.70 4.90
C GLN A 91 -7.42 -6.44 4.41
N ILE A 92 -6.45 -6.62 5.28
CA ILE A 92 -5.22 -7.37 4.95
C ILE A 92 -5.56 -8.85 4.72
N GLU A 93 -6.38 -9.46 5.57
CA GLU A 93 -6.80 -10.84 5.43
C GLU A 93 -7.60 -11.08 4.15
N GLU A 94 -8.51 -10.17 3.80
CA GLU A 94 -9.34 -10.25 2.59
C GLU A 94 -8.47 -10.31 1.34
N LEU A 95 -7.54 -9.37 1.17
CA LEU A 95 -6.62 -9.35 0.03
C LEU A 95 -5.69 -10.57 0.00
N LEU A 96 -5.20 -11.03 1.16
CA LEU A 96 -4.34 -12.20 1.23
C LEU A 96 -5.07 -13.52 0.97
N LYS A 97 -6.38 -13.56 1.16
CA LYS A 97 -7.25 -14.72 0.85
C LYS A 97 -7.72 -14.71 -0.60
N ASP A 98 -7.70 -13.55 -1.25
CA ASP A 98 -8.13 -13.41 -2.64
C ASP A 98 -7.25 -14.28 -3.56
N PRO A 99 -7.85 -15.12 -4.43
CA PRO A 99 -7.09 -16.07 -5.24
C PRO A 99 -6.46 -15.47 -6.51
N HIS A 100 -6.83 -14.24 -6.88
CA HIS A 100 -6.32 -13.62 -8.11
C HIS A 100 -4.83 -13.24 -7.97
N PRO A 101 -4.04 -13.34 -9.04
CA PRO A 101 -2.61 -13.01 -9.00
C PRO A 101 -2.30 -11.57 -8.60
N SER A 102 -3.25 -10.65 -8.79
CA SER A 102 -3.20 -9.25 -8.40
C SER A 102 -4.56 -8.82 -7.88
N SER A 103 -4.62 -8.24 -6.69
CA SER A 103 -5.85 -7.74 -6.09
C SER A 103 -5.61 -6.46 -5.29
N THR A 104 -6.61 -5.59 -5.29
CA THR A 104 -6.51 -4.27 -4.68
C THR A 104 -7.88 -3.74 -4.28
N PHE A 105 -7.90 -2.89 -3.26
CA PHE A 105 -9.08 -2.09 -2.99
C PHE A 105 -9.20 -0.94 -3.97
N VAL A 106 -10.44 -0.63 -4.32
CA VAL A 106 -10.80 0.53 -5.14
C VAL A 106 -11.96 1.29 -4.54
N ARG A 107 -12.06 2.56 -4.89
CA ARG A 107 -13.18 3.42 -4.51
C ARG A 107 -13.61 4.28 -5.69
N PRO A 108 -14.92 4.47 -5.93
CA PRO A 108 -15.41 5.43 -6.91
C PRO A 108 -14.85 6.84 -6.66
N LEU A 109 -14.50 7.55 -7.71
CA LEU A 109 -14.01 8.92 -7.61
C LEU A 109 -15.12 9.85 -7.12
N VAL A 110 -14.83 10.62 -6.06
CA VAL A 110 -15.74 11.64 -5.54
C VAL A 110 -15.62 12.93 -6.34
N ASN A 111 -14.40 13.39 -6.58
CA ASN A 111 -14.12 14.59 -7.35
C ASN A 111 -14.13 14.31 -8.86
N THR A 112 -14.41 15.34 -9.66
CA THR A 112 -14.33 15.24 -11.12
C THR A 112 -12.87 15.29 -11.56
N PRO A 113 -12.32 14.21 -12.14
CA PRO A 113 -10.96 14.22 -12.68
C PRO A 113 -10.92 14.97 -14.00
N ILE A 114 -9.81 15.65 -14.25
CA ILE A 114 -9.56 16.39 -15.48
C ILE A 114 -8.08 16.20 -15.85
N TYR A 115 -7.77 16.04 -17.13
CA TYR A 115 -6.41 16.07 -17.61
C TYR A 115 -5.82 17.49 -17.48
N ARG A 116 -4.49 17.57 -17.42
CA ARG A 116 -3.79 18.87 -17.27
C ARG A 116 -4.02 19.83 -18.46
N ASP A 117 -4.42 19.32 -19.61
CA ASP A 117 -4.78 20.07 -20.81
C ASP A 117 -6.25 20.59 -20.77
N GLY A 118 -7.00 20.28 -19.71
CA GLY A 118 -8.41 20.66 -19.57
C GLY A 118 -9.42 19.66 -20.10
N THR A 119 -8.98 18.53 -20.64
CA THR A 119 -9.88 17.48 -21.15
C THR A 119 -10.57 16.76 -19.99
N TYR A 120 -11.91 16.69 -20.06
CA TYR A 120 -12.72 15.99 -19.07
C TYR A 120 -12.69 14.47 -19.29
N VAL A 121 -12.73 13.75 -18.20
CA VAL A 121 -12.91 12.28 -18.19
C VAL A 121 -14.21 11.90 -17.49
N ASN A 122 -14.80 10.79 -17.93
CA ASN A 122 -15.98 10.24 -17.26
C ASN A 122 -15.57 9.57 -15.94
N ARG A 123 -15.80 10.25 -14.81
CA ARG A 123 -15.45 9.71 -13.49
C ARG A 123 -16.17 8.41 -13.16
N ASN A 124 -17.34 8.15 -13.76
CA ASN A 124 -18.11 6.92 -13.50
C ASN A 124 -17.44 5.67 -14.08
N GLU A 125 -16.42 5.84 -14.94
CA GLU A 125 -15.60 4.76 -15.49
C GLU A 125 -14.25 4.62 -14.78
N MET A 126 -14.05 5.32 -13.66
CA MET A 126 -12.78 5.41 -12.96
C MET A 126 -12.90 5.09 -11.49
N TYR A 127 -11.84 4.50 -10.98
CA TYR A 127 -11.65 4.26 -9.55
C TYR A 127 -10.40 4.93 -9.02
N ASP A 128 -10.42 5.35 -7.76
CA ASP A 128 -9.22 5.53 -6.95
C ASP A 128 -8.65 4.15 -6.64
N LEU A 129 -7.44 3.89 -7.06
CA LEU A 129 -6.70 2.68 -6.71
C LEU A 129 -6.04 2.86 -5.34
N LEU A 130 -6.28 1.92 -4.45
CA LEU A 130 -5.85 2.04 -3.06
C LEU A 130 -4.80 0.98 -2.70
N THR A 131 -4.02 1.27 -1.69
CA THR A 131 -3.22 0.28 -0.94
C THR A 131 -3.93 0.00 0.39
N PRO A 132 -3.80 -1.22 0.96
CA PRO A 132 -2.90 -2.31 0.57
C PRO A 132 -3.29 -3.02 -0.72
N GLN A 133 -2.32 -3.75 -1.30
CA GLN A 133 -2.48 -4.53 -2.53
C GLN A 133 -1.79 -5.88 -2.36
N ALA A 134 -2.40 -6.95 -2.86
CA ALA A 134 -1.83 -8.29 -2.74
C ALA A 134 -1.53 -8.92 -4.10
N PHE A 135 -0.44 -9.70 -4.14
CA PHE A 135 0.11 -10.26 -5.37
C PHE A 135 0.57 -11.69 -5.18
N ASP A 136 0.53 -12.48 -6.25
CA ASP A 136 1.40 -13.63 -6.38
C ASP A 136 2.86 -13.13 -6.34
N ARG A 137 3.61 -13.58 -5.33
CA ARG A 137 4.97 -13.07 -5.10
C ARG A 137 5.91 -13.42 -6.24
N LYS A 138 5.84 -14.65 -6.73
CA LYS A 138 6.73 -15.14 -7.78
C LYS A 138 6.52 -14.37 -9.08
N MET A 139 5.26 -14.17 -9.46
CA MET A 139 4.92 -13.40 -10.65
C MET A 139 5.39 -11.95 -10.55
N LEU A 140 5.12 -11.27 -9.43
CA LEU A 140 5.57 -9.89 -9.24
C LEU A 140 7.10 -9.78 -9.27
N GLN A 141 7.81 -10.72 -8.65
CA GLN A 141 9.27 -10.75 -8.64
C GLN A 141 9.83 -10.98 -10.04
N GLU A 142 9.27 -11.89 -10.81
CA GLU A 142 9.64 -12.15 -12.21
C GLU A 142 9.44 -10.92 -13.09
N ALA A 143 8.27 -10.26 -12.97
CA ALA A 143 8.01 -9.02 -13.71
C ALA A 143 9.08 -7.95 -13.43
N TYR A 144 9.46 -7.77 -12.18
CA TYR A 144 10.52 -6.82 -11.81
C TYR A 144 11.92 -7.24 -12.27
N GLN A 145 12.23 -8.54 -12.29
CA GLN A 145 13.51 -9.06 -12.80
C GLN A 145 13.69 -8.84 -14.30
N SER A 146 12.61 -8.60 -15.05
CA SER A 146 12.67 -8.25 -16.47
C SER A 146 13.45 -6.95 -16.76
N GLY A 147 13.67 -6.10 -15.77
CA GLY A 147 14.32 -4.79 -15.92
C GLY A 147 13.48 -3.72 -16.63
N ARG A 148 12.18 -4.01 -16.91
CA ARG A 148 11.31 -3.08 -17.66
C ARG A 148 10.63 -2.03 -16.78
N PHE A 149 10.67 -2.18 -15.45
CA PHE A 149 9.85 -1.42 -14.52
C PHE A 149 10.69 -0.80 -13.40
N ASP A 150 11.29 0.37 -13.65
CA ASP A 150 12.18 1.04 -12.68
C ASP A 150 11.51 2.18 -11.92
N ASN A 151 10.45 2.79 -12.47
CA ASN A 151 9.75 3.95 -11.91
C ASN A 151 8.24 3.78 -11.86
N MET A 152 7.79 2.64 -11.34
CA MET A 152 6.35 2.38 -11.24
C MET A 152 5.78 2.97 -9.95
N THR A 153 4.61 3.56 -10.06
CA THR A 153 3.88 4.11 -8.92
C THR A 153 2.95 3.08 -8.26
N ASP A 154 2.73 1.94 -8.95
CA ASP A 154 1.77 0.93 -8.54
C ASP A 154 2.12 -0.45 -9.12
N GLU A 155 2.01 -1.50 -8.32
CA GLU A 155 2.37 -2.87 -8.70
C GLU A 155 1.27 -3.57 -9.50
N THR A 156 0.01 -3.15 -9.38
CA THR A 156 -1.06 -3.69 -10.23
C THR A 156 -0.80 -3.36 -11.69
N ARG A 157 -0.23 -2.17 -11.95
CA ARG A 157 0.20 -1.77 -13.29
C ARG A 157 1.37 -2.61 -13.79
N VAL A 158 2.32 -2.99 -12.94
CA VAL A 158 3.43 -3.91 -13.32
C VAL A 158 2.87 -5.25 -13.77
N MET A 159 1.93 -5.82 -13.01
CA MET A 159 1.27 -7.09 -13.37
C MET A 159 0.50 -7.00 -14.68
N PHE A 160 -0.18 -5.88 -14.90
CA PHE A 160 -0.91 -5.63 -16.14
C PHE A 160 0.02 -5.48 -17.36
N GLU A 161 1.05 -4.64 -17.27
CA GLU A 161 1.97 -4.38 -18.40
C GLU A 161 2.87 -5.57 -18.74
N TYR A 162 3.12 -6.47 -17.79
CA TYR A 162 3.98 -7.64 -18.02
C TYR A 162 3.20 -8.88 -18.44
N TYR A 163 2.05 -9.15 -17.81
CA TYR A 163 1.27 -10.38 -18.02
C TYR A 163 -0.09 -10.15 -18.67
N ASP A 164 -0.50 -8.91 -18.94
CA ASP A 164 -1.88 -8.54 -19.31
C ASP A 164 -2.93 -8.96 -18.25
N ILE A 165 -2.51 -9.02 -16.99
CA ILE A 165 -3.38 -9.39 -15.87
C ILE A 165 -3.96 -8.12 -15.24
N ARG A 166 -5.26 -7.92 -15.41
CA ARG A 166 -6.01 -6.88 -14.70
C ARG A 166 -6.14 -7.26 -13.23
N PRO A 167 -5.98 -6.32 -12.30
CA PRO A 167 -6.18 -6.61 -10.88
C PRO A 167 -7.64 -6.93 -10.60
N HIS A 168 -7.88 -7.84 -9.67
CA HIS A 168 -9.20 -8.02 -9.08
C HIS A 168 -9.50 -6.82 -8.18
N PHE A 169 -10.59 -6.11 -8.48
CA PHE A 169 -11.03 -4.94 -7.74
C PHE A 169 -12.00 -5.34 -6.65
N ILE A 170 -11.71 -4.91 -5.42
CA ILE A 170 -12.60 -5.03 -4.26
C ILE A 170 -13.03 -3.61 -3.91
N GLU A 171 -14.30 -3.28 -4.17
CA GLU A 171 -14.83 -1.97 -3.79
C GLU A 171 -14.92 -1.87 -2.27
N THR A 172 -14.52 -0.72 -1.73
CA THR A 172 -14.56 -0.46 -0.30
C THR A 172 -15.05 0.95 0.02
N GLU A 173 -15.90 1.03 1.03
CA GLU A 173 -16.28 2.29 1.68
C GLU A 173 -15.36 2.62 2.87
N SER A 174 -14.49 1.69 3.24
CA SER A 174 -13.56 1.85 4.35
C SER A 174 -12.62 3.02 4.14
N ASN A 175 -12.32 3.69 5.24
CA ASN A 175 -11.42 4.83 5.23
C ASN A 175 -9.95 4.38 5.21
N LEU A 176 -9.47 4.00 4.03
CA LEU A 176 -8.04 3.77 3.76
C LEU A 176 -7.31 5.11 3.57
N PHE A 177 -7.52 6.03 4.51
CA PHE A 177 -6.97 7.37 4.45
C PHE A 177 -5.44 7.36 4.38
N LYS A 178 -4.89 8.17 3.47
CA LYS A 178 -3.44 8.28 3.27
C LYS A 178 -2.94 9.65 3.70
N VAL A 179 -2.20 9.70 4.78
CA VAL A 179 -1.52 10.91 5.23
C VAL A 179 -0.54 11.36 4.14
N THR A 180 -0.77 12.54 3.56
CA THR A 180 0.00 13.06 2.42
C THR A 180 0.48 14.47 2.65
N TYR A 181 -0.35 15.31 3.24
CA TYR A 181 -0.09 16.71 3.55
C TYR A 181 -0.12 16.96 5.07
N PRO A 182 0.49 18.05 5.57
CA PRO A 182 0.50 18.35 7.01
C PRO A 182 -0.89 18.36 7.67
N GLY A 183 -1.89 18.97 7.02
CA GLY A 183 -3.27 19.00 7.55
C GLY A 183 -3.99 17.66 7.61
N ASP A 184 -3.42 16.60 7.02
CA ASP A 184 -4.01 15.27 7.05
C ASP A 184 -3.96 14.63 8.45
N LEU A 185 -3.11 15.14 9.35
CA LEU A 185 -3.07 14.64 10.74
C LEU A 185 -4.34 14.98 11.51
N ASP A 186 -4.93 16.14 11.28
CA ASP A 186 -6.19 16.54 11.92
C ASP A 186 -7.34 15.64 11.47
N ILE A 187 -7.34 15.25 10.18
CA ILE A 187 -8.30 14.31 9.63
C ILE A 187 -8.08 12.92 10.24
N LEU A 188 -6.83 12.49 10.31
CA LEU A 188 -6.47 11.21 10.92
C LEU A 188 -6.92 11.13 12.38
N GLU A 189 -6.70 12.19 13.16
CA GLU A 189 -7.16 12.31 14.55
C GLU A 189 -8.67 12.13 14.68
N SER A 190 -9.43 12.77 13.79
CA SER A 190 -10.89 12.65 13.78
C SER A 190 -11.36 11.23 13.47
N ILE A 191 -10.68 10.56 12.53
CA ILE A 191 -10.95 9.15 12.20
C ILE A 191 -10.63 8.26 13.40
N TYR A 192 -9.46 8.45 14.01
CA TYR A 192 -9.00 7.65 15.13
C TYR A 192 -9.98 7.71 16.31
N ARG A 193 -10.40 8.91 16.73
CA ARG A 193 -11.39 9.09 17.78
C ARG A 193 -12.72 8.39 17.48
N THR A 194 -13.20 8.49 16.23
CA THR A 194 -14.43 7.82 15.82
C THR A 194 -14.34 6.29 15.92
N LEU A 195 -13.15 5.73 15.71
CA LEU A 195 -12.91 4.29 15.86
C LEU A 195 -12.81 3.86 17.32
N GLU A 196 -12.20 4.68 18.19
CA GLU A 196 -12.14 4.40 19.63
C GLU A 196 -13.53 4.44 20.29
N GLU A 197 -14.39 5.38 19.91
CA GLU A 197 -15.75 5.50 20.41
C GLU A 197 -16.67 4.32 20.04
N LYS A 198 -16.28 3.50 19.05
CA LYS A 198 -17.06 2.34 18.59
C LYS A 198 -16.60 1.00 19.19
N GLN A 199 -15.50 1.01 19.96
CA GLN A 199 -14.98 -0.17 20.67
C GLN A 199 -15.47 -0.22 22.11
#